data_ee15725df2c67da7781f1eca10704f0a
#
_entry.id   ee15725df2c67da7781f1eca10704f0a
#
_cell.length_a   1.000
_cell.length_b   1.000
_cell.length_c   1.000
_cell.angle_alpha   90.00
_cell.angle_beta   90.00
_cell.angle_gamma   90.00
#
_symmetry.space_group_name_H-M   'P 1'
#
loop_
_entity.id
_entity.type
_entity.pdbx_description
1 polymer ?
#
loop_
_entity_poly.entity_id
_entity_poly.type
_entity_poly.pdbx_seq_one_letter_code
_entity_poly.pdbx_strand_id
1 'polypeptide(L)'
;MVYTYILKSSKNGRYYIGHTADLKGRLERHNLGKVNATRNKGPWSIVYYETYNSRIEANNRELYIKSMKSRIYIEKLIDEFLNKNQE
;
A
#
# COMPACT_ATOMS: atom_id res chain seq x y z
N MET A 1 -14.91 -5.70 -4.19
CA MET A 1 -13.60 -6.15 -3.75
C MET A 1 -12.88 -5.01 -3.05
N VAL A 2 -12.16 -5.31 -1.99
CA VAL A 2 -11.43 -4.30 -1.21
C VAL A 2 -9.96 -4.70 -1.19
N TYR A 3 -9.06 -3.71 -1.25
CA TYR A 3 -7.62 -3.93 -1.35
C TYR A 3 -6.90 -3.45 -0.11
N THR A 4 -5.93 -4.23 0.37
CA THR A 4 -4.89 -3.75 1.26
C THR A 4 -3.68 -3.50 0.38
N TYR A 5 -3.09 -2.31 0.45
CA TYR A 5 -2.06 -1.90 -0.49
C TYR A 5 -0.86 -1.27 0.22
N ILE A 6 0.27 -1.32 -0.45
CA ILE A 6 1.49 -0.62 0.00
C ILE A 6 1.94 0.30 -1.12
N LEU A 7 2.15 1.57 -0.77
CA LEU A 7 2.72 2.58 -1.66
C LEU A 7 4.18 2.81 -1.29
N LYS A 8 4.97 3.16 -2.29
CA LYS A 8 6.35 3.58 -2.07
C LYS A 8 6.54 4.97 -2.64
N SER A 9 7.20 5.84 -1.87
CA SER A 9 7.55 7.19 -2.31
C SER A 9 8.83 7.14 -3.14
N SER A 10 8.81 7.74 -4.33
CA SER A 10 10.03 7.89 -5.12
C SER A 10 10.91 9.03 -4.60
N LYS A 11 10.37 9.89 -3.75
CA LYS A 11 11.10 11.01 -3.17
C LYS A 11 12.02 10.60 -2.03
N ASN A 12 11.51 9.76 -1.11
CA ASN A 12 12.26 9.40 0.10
C ASN A 12 12.31 7.89 0.39
N GLY A 13 11.72 7.06 -0.47
CA GLY A 13 11.74 5.60 -0.31
C GLY A 13 10.84 5.07 0.79
N ARG A 14 10.03 5.91 1.41
CA ARG A 14 9.13 5.48 2.48
C ARG A 14 7.93 4.72 1.96
N TYR A 15 7.37 3.88 2.81
CA TYR A 15 6.19 3.08 2.51
C TYR A 15 4.97 3.63 3.24
N TYR A 16 3.80 3.51 2.60
CA TYR A 16 2.52 3.82 3.20
C TYR A 16 1.59 2.63 3.00
N ILE A 17 0.91 2.21 4.06
CA ILE A 17 0.02 1.05 4.04
C ILE A 17 -1.40 1.52 4.27
N GLY A 18 -2.34 1.07 3.43
CA GLY A 18 -3.74 1.45 3.55
C GLY A 18 -4.67 0.39 2.99
N HIS A 19 -5.97 0.69 2.99
CA HIS A 19 -6.97 -0.15 2.33
C HIS A 19 -7.98 0.73 1.61
N THR A 20 -8.57 0.20 0.54
CA THR A 20 -9.53 0.95 -0.28
C THR A 20 -10.32 0.00 -1.18
N ALA A 21 -11.54 0.42 -1.54
CA ALA A 21 -12.32 -0.27 -2.56
C ALA A 21 -11.94 0.17 -3.97
N ASP A 22 -11.21 1.29 -4.09
CA ASP A 22 -10.81 1.85 -5.39
C ASP A 22 -9.32 2.17 -5.38
N LEU A 23 -8.52 1.21 -5.82
CA LEU A 23 -7.06 1.30 -5.75
C LEU A 23 -6.52 2.45 -6.60
N LYS A 24 -7.00 2.56 -7.83
CA LYS A 24 -6.53 3.60 -8.77
C LYS A 24 -6.90 5.00 -8.27
N GLY A 25 -8.15 5.17 -7.86
CA GLY A 25 -8.62 6.47 -7.37
C GLY A 25 -7.92 6.89 -6.09
N ARG A 26 -7.63 5.92 -5.22
CA ARG A 26 -6.92 6.21 -3.98
C ARG A 26 -5.47 6.64 -4.26
N LEU A 27 -4.79 6.01 -5.21
CA LEU A 27 -3.44 6.42 -5.60
C LEU A 27 -3.45 7.86 -6.12
N GLU A 28 -4.44 8.22 -6.94
CA GLU A 28 -4.58 9.59 -7.43
C GLU A 28 -4.73 10.58 -6.28
N ARG A 29 -5.54 10.24 -5.26
CA ARG A 29 -5.73 11.10 -4.10
C ARG A 29 -4.42 11.32 -3.34
N HIS A 30 -3.62 10.27 -3.17
CA HIS A 30 -2.31 10.39 -2.53
C HIS A 30 -1.40 11.33 -3.32
N ASN A 31 -1.35 11.17 -4.64
CA ASN A 31 -0.47 11.97 -5.49
C ASN A 31 -0.95 13.42 -5.66
N LEU A 32 -2.25 13.66 -5.47
CA LEU A 32 -2.80 15.02 -5.50
C LEU A 32 -2.69 15.74 -4.15
N GLY A 33 -2.11 15.09 -3.14
CA GLY A 33 -1.92 15.69 -1.84
C GLY A 33 -3.19 15.78 -1.00
N LYS A 34 -4.17 14.92 -1.28
CA LYS A 34 -5.47 14.94 -0.59
C LYS A 34 -5.52 14.04 0.65
N VAL A 35 -4.43 13.34 0.94
CA VAL A 35 -4.31 12.49 2.12
C VAL A 35 -3.22 13.09 3.01
N ASN A 36 -3.58 13.50 4.22
CA ASN A 36 -2.66 14.21 5.11
C ASN A 36 -1.35 13.46 5.36
N ALA A 37 -1.44 12.15 5.58
CA ALA A 37 -0.26 11.34 5.91
C ALA A 37 0.78 11.29 4.79
N THR A 38 0.37 11.50 3.54
CA THR A 38 1.24 11.34 2.37
C THR A 38 1.45 12.65 1.61
N ARG A 39 0.84 13.73 2.06
CA ARG A 39 0.93 15.03 1.40
C ARG A 39 2.39 15.50 1.31
N ASN A 40 2.78 15.96 0.11
CA ASN A 40 4.12 16.50 -0.15
C ASN A 40 5.26 15.49 0.01
N LYS A 41 4.93 14.20 0.04
CA LYS A 41 5.91 13.12 0.21
C LYS A 41 5.98 12.21 -1.02
N GLY A 42 5.22 12.51 -2.05
CA GLY A 42 5.21 11.75 -3.29
C GLY A 42 6.26 12.20 -4.29
N PRO A 43 6.18 11.70 -5.51
CA PRO A 43 5.09 10.87 -6.00
C PRO A 43 5.12 9.45 -5.44
N TRP A 44 3.93 8.86 -5.34
CA TRP A 44 3.73 7.52 -4.80
C TRP A 44 3.39 6.54 -5.91
N SER A 45 3.83 5.29 -5.77
CA SER A 45 3.44 4.21 -6.67
C SER A 45 2.99 3.00 -5.86
N ILE A 46 2.09 2.20 -6.45
CA ILE A 46 1.64 0.96 -5.82
C ILE A 46 2.71 -0.10 -6.06
N VAL A 47 3.26 -0.66 -4.98
CA VAL A 47 4.28 -1.70 -5.06
C VAL A 47 3.78 -3.06 -4.58
N TYR A 48 2.58 -3.09 -3.97
CA TYR A 48 2.01 -4.33 -3.44
C TYR A 48 0.52 -4.15 -3.19
N TYR A 49 -0.28 -5.20 -3.42
CA TYR A 49 -1.67 -5.21 -2.95
C TYR A 49 -2.16 -6.64 -2.76
N GLU A 50 -3.19 -6.77 -1.90
CA GLU A 50 -3.93 -7.99 -1.67
C GLU A 50 -5.41 -7.65 -1.80
N THR A 51 -6.22 -8.64 -2.18
CA THR A 51 -7.67 -8.44 -2.37
C THR A 51 -8.46 -9.19 -1.31
N TYR A 52 -9.56 -8.58 -0.87
CA TYR A 52 -10.44 -9.14 0.14
C TYR A 52 -11.89 -8.91 -0.24
N ASN A 53 -12.79 -9.73 0.29
CA ASN A 53 -14.22 -9.60 0.02
C ASN A 53 -14.87 -8.50 0.87
N SER A 54 -14.26 -8.11 1.98
CA SER A 54 -14.84 -7.12 2.87
C SER A 54 -13.81 -6.09 3.33
N ARG A 55 -14.33 -4.92 3.71
CA ARG A 55 -13.51 -3.83 4.25
C ARG A 55 -12.89 -4.23 5.60
N ILE A 56 -13.60 -5.00 6.40
CA ILE A 56 -13.10 -5.46 7.70
C ILE A 56 -11.85 -6.31 7.52
N GLU A 57 -11.88 -7.25 6.57
CA GLU A 57 -10.71 -8.10 6.29
C GLU A 57 -9.52 -7.29 5.82
N ALA A 58 -9.76 -6.36 4.87
CA ALA A 58 -8.69 -5.52 4.33
C ALA A 58 -8.09 -4.62 5.43
N ASN A 59 -8.92 -4.06 6.29
CA ASN A 59 -8.48 -3.21 7.39
C ASN A 59 -7.66 -4.02 8.40
N ASN A 60 -8.10 -5.22 8.73
CA ASN A 60 -7.37 -6.08 9.65
C ASN A 60 -5.98 -6.41 9.11
N ARG A 61 -5.88 -6.66 7.81
CA ARG A 61 -4.58 -6.92 7.18
C ARG A 61 -3.68 -5.69 7.21
N GLU A 62 -4.24 -4.52 6.94
CA GLU A 62 -3.50 -3.26 7.05
C GLU A 62 -2.90 -3.11 8.45
N LEU A 63 -3.74 -3.30 9.48
CA LEU A 63 -3.30 -3.18 10.87
C LEU A 63 -2.22 -4.20 11.21
N TYR A 64 -2.35 -5.43 10.70
CA TYR A 64 -1.37 -6.47 10.93
C TYR A 64 -0.01 -6.09 10.34
N ILE A 65 0.01 -5.64 9.09
CA ILE A 65 1.27 -5.24 8.44
C ILE A 65 1.92 -4.08 9.20
N LYS A 66 1.11 -3.10 9.61
CA LYS A 66 1.60 -1.97 10.40
C LYS A 66 2.17 -2.41 11.75
N SER A 67 1.55 -3.41 12.39
CA SER A 67 1.97 -3.89 13.70
C SER A 67 3.33 -4.57 13.68
N MET A 68 3.75 -5.07 12.53
CA MET A 68 5.07 -5.70 12.38
C MET A 68 6.20 -4.70 12.55
N LYS A 69 5.96 -3.41 12.24
CA LYS A 69 6.94 -2.32 12.35
C LYS A 69 8.28 -2.69 11.74
N SER A 70 8.25 -3.37 10.59
CA SER A 70 9.43 -3.93 9.97
C SER A 70 9.48 -3.62 8.48
N ARG A 71 10.50 -2.84 8.10
CA ARG A 71 10.75 -2.56 6.69
C ARG A 71 11.15 -3.83 5.95
N ILE A 72 11.87 -4.72 6.61
CA ILE A 72 12.29 -6.01 6.03
C ILE A 72 11.07 -6.85 5.69
N TYR A 73 10.08 -6.89 6.58
CA TYR A 73 8.83 -7.62 6.34
C TYR A 73 8.09 -7.07 5.12
N ILE A 74 7.99 -5.74 5.02
CA ILE A 74 7.33 -5.08 3.88
C ILE A 74 8.07 -5.41 2.59
N GLU A 75 9.38 -5.34 2.59
CA GLU A 75 10.18 -5.61 1.40
C GLU A 75 10.08 -7.08 0.97
N LYS A 76 9.94 -7.98 1.93
CA LYS A 76 9.70 -9.40 1.64
C LYS A 76 8.36 -9.59 0.94
N LEU A 77 7.31 -8.93 1.41
CA LEU A 77 5.98 -8.97 0.76
C LEU A 77 6.07 -8.47 -0.68
N ILE A 78 6.78 -7.36 -0.88
CA ILE A 78 6.93 -6.76 -2.21
C ILE A 78 7.68 -7.70 -3.13
N ASP A 79 8.78 -8.30 -2.66
CA ASP A 79 9.58 -9.23 -3.46
C ASP A 79 8.76 -10.45 -3.90
N GLU A 80 8.00 -11.03 -2.98
CA GLU A 80 7.13 -12.16 -3.30
C GLU A 80 6.06 -11.78 -4.32
N PHE A 81 5.50 -10.59 -4.20
CA PHE A 81 4.49 -10.07 -5.13
C PHE A 81 5.07 -9.88 -6.52
N LEU A 82 6.25 -9.28 -6.63
CA LEU A 82 6.91 -9.04 -7.91
C LEU A 82 7.28 -10.36 -8.59
N ASN A 83 7.82 -11.32 -7.85
CA ASN A 83 8.18 -12.63 -8.41
C ASN A 83 6.95 -13.35 -8.92
N LYS A 84 5.84 -13.28 -8.20
CA LYS A 84 4.60 -13.94 -8.58
C LYS A 84 3.99 -13.33 -9.84
N ASN A 85 4.18 -12.03 -10.05
CA ASN A 85 3.58 -11.29 -11.16
C ASN A 85 4.48 -11.18 -12.39
N GLN A 86 5.67 -11.77 -12.36
CA GLN A 86 6.59 -11.78 -13.50
C GLN A 86 6.44 -13.02 -14.37
N GLU A 87 5.59 -13.95 -14.00
CA GLU A 87 5.37 -15.17 -14.78
C GLU A 87 4.32 -15.00 -15.87
#